data_ebb43d0bab4526044fffe9fc028314e1
#
_entry.id   ebb43d0bab4526044fffe9fc028314e1
#
_cell.length_a   1.000
_cell.length_b   1.000
_cell.length_c   1.000
_cell.angle_alpha   90.00
_cell.angle_beta   90.00
_cell.angle_gamma   90.00
#
_symmetry.space_group_name_H-M   'P 1'
#
loop_
_entity.id
_entity.type
_entity.pdbx_description
1 polymer ?
#
loop_
_entity_poly.entity_id
_entity_poly.type
_entity_poly.pdbx_seq_one_letter_code
_entity_poly.pdbx_strand_id
1 'polypeptide(L)'
;MVFSVLAFFALFISFCIRDRKKSLCVQSLNCLFEAIYDFIIEAYTGAVLGIVTMIRSIIFINKSKFSKKLYLIFLIIFQCAILVFCYFSWAGWISLLPTIASLIRTHCLWQTKMKWVRLSGIAAAILFGAYYVYYRSWFMVMGYVLLFIICIIEILKNDVKNNDEAK
;
A
#
# COMPACT_ATOMS: atom_id res chain seq x y z
N MET A 1 0.16 -7.33 19.15
CA MET A 1 -1.30 -7.34 18.93
C MET A 1 -1.91 -5.95 18.76
N VAL A 2 -1.69 -4.97 19.67
CA VAL A 2 -2.32 -3.64 19.54
C VAL A 2 -2.01 -2.97 18.20
N PHE A 3 -0.76 -2.95 17.76
CA PHE A 3 -0.35 -2.31 16.49
C PHE A 3 -0.93 -2.99 15.26
N SER A 4 -1.11 -4.32 15.24
CA SER A 4 -1.76 -5.01 14.12
C SER A 4 -3.25 -4.65 14.02
N VAL A 5 -3.91 -4.46 15.15
CA VAL A 5 -5.32 -4.02 15.19
C VAL A 5 -5.44 -2.57 14.71
N LEU A 6 -4.56 -1.68 15.16
CA LEU A 6 -4.52 -0.28 14.70
C LEU A 6 -4.21 -0.18 13.20
N ALA A 7 -3.26 -0.96 12.70
CA ALA A 7 -2.95 -1.07 11.29
C ALA A 7 -4.17 -1.55 10.48
N PHE A 8 -4.85 -2.59 10.96
CA PHE A 8 -6.06 -3.10 10.33
C PHE A 8 -7.14 -2.02 10.18
N PHE A 9 -7.48 -1.30 11.27
CA PHE A 9 -8.49 -0.24 11.21
C PHE A 9 -8.06 0.93 10.32
N ALA A 10 -6.80 1.34 10.39
CA ALA A 10 -6.28 2.41 9.54
C ALA A 10 -6.31 2.00 8.04
N LEU A 11 -5.95 0.75 7.72
CA LEU A 11 -6.05 0.20 6.37
C LEU A 11 -7.50 0.27 5.87
N PHE A 12 -8.43 -0.27 6.64
CA PHE A 12 -9.86 -0.29 6.30
C PHE A 12 -10.40 1.12 6.04
N ILE A 13 -10.17 2.05 6.97
CA ILE A 13 -10.62 3.44 6.86
C ILE A 13 -10.03 4.11 5.62
N SER A 14 -8.74 3.87 5.31
CA SER A 14 -8.06 4.51 4.18
C SER A 14 -8.72 4.20 2.83
N PHE A 15 -9.26 3.00 2.67
CA PHE A 15 -9.93 2.57 1.43
C PHE A 15 -11.42 2.95 1.36
N CYS A 16 -12.07 3.19 2.51
CA CYS A 16 -13.43 3.72 2.56
C CYS A 16 -13.48 5.21 2.20
N ILE A 17 -12.38 5.94 2.36
CA ILE A 17 -12.31 7.37 2.07
C ILE A 17 -12.20 7.60 0.56
N ARG A 18 -13.16 8.37 -0.02
CA ARG A 18 -13.15 8.74 -1.44
C ARG A 18 -12.16 9.86 -1.78
N ASP A 19 -11.87 10.74 -0.82
CA ASP A 19 -10.88 11.82 -0.99
C ASP A 19 -9.47 11.25 -0.98
N ARG A 20 -8.77 11.40 -2.11
CA ARG A 20 -7.41 10.88 -2.30
C ARG A 20 -6.43 11.40 -1.25
N LYS A 21 -6.49 12.69 -0.89
CA LYS A 21 -5.55 13.28 0.09
C LYS A 21 -5.79 12.69 1.48
N LYS A 22 -7.04 12.62 1.91
CA LYS A 22 -7.41 12.03 3.20
C LYS A 22 -7.08 10.54 3.25
N SER A 23 -7.36 9.80 2.18
CA SER A 23 -7.00 8.39 2.06
C SER A 23 -5.49 8.16 2.21
N LEU A 24 -4.65 8.97 1.52
CA LEU A 24 -3.19 8.88 1.64
C LEU A 24 -2.67 9.26 3.04
N CYS A 25 -3.32 10.22 3.73
CA CYS A 25 -2.99 10.55 5.13
C CYS A 25 -3.22 9.35 6.05
N VAL A 26 -4.41 8.75 5.98
CA VAL A 26 -4.73 7.57 6.81
C VAL A 26 -3.85 6.38 6.42
N GLN A 27 -3.53 6.23 5.14
CA GLN A 27 -2.61 5.22 4.65
C GLN A 27 -1.18 5.42 5.18
N SER A 28 -0.70 6.66 5.34
CA SER A 28 0.62 6.89 5.94
C SER A 28 0.67 6.45 7.40
N LEU A 29 -0.42 6.67 8.16
CA LEU A 29 -0.55 6.14 9.52
C LEU A 29 -0.61 4.61 9.56
N ASN A 30 -1.34 4.00 8.61
CA ASN A 30 -1.34 2.54 8.47
C ASN A 30 0.08 2.00 8.27
N CYS A 31 0.84 2.58 7.33
CA CYS A 31 2.22 2.15 7.05
C CYS A 31 3.13 2.28 8.29
N LEU A 32 2.90 3.29 9.14
CA LEU A 32 3.64 3.44 10.40
C LEU A 32 3.32 2.30 11.38
N PHE A 33 2.03 2.03 11.60
CA PHE A 33 1.62 0.95 12.50
C PHE A 33 2.05 -0.43 11.99
N GLU A 34 1.97 -0.65 10.68
CA GLU A 34 2.50 -1.85 10.01
C GLU A 34 4.01 -1.99 10.24
N ALA A 35 4.79 -0.93 10.01
CA ALA A 35 6.24 -0.96 10.19
C ALA A 35 6.64 -1.30 11.65
N ILE A 36 5.96 -0.71 12.64
CA ILE A 36 6.18 -1.02 14.06
C ILE A 36 5.82 -2.48 14.35
N TYR A 37 4.70 -2.95 13.83
CA TYR A 37 4.27 -4.33 14.02
C TYR A 37 5.25 -5.33 13.37
N ASP A 38 5.66 -5.08 12.12
CA ASP A 38 6.60 -5.91 11.39
C ASP A 38 7.97 -5.97 12.08
N PHE A 39 8.39 -4.88 12.70
CA PHE A 39 9.61 -4.87 13.52
C PHE A 39 9.48 -5.79 14.75
N ILE A 40 8.31 -5.80 15.41
CA ILE A 40 8.05 -6.64 16.58
C ILE A 40 8.03 -8.14 16.23
N ILE A 41 7.53 -8.50 15.03
CA ILE A 41 7.48 -9.91 14.57
C ILE A 41 8.74 -10.33 13.79
N GLU A 42 9.80 -9.52 13.84
CA GLU A 42 11.08 -9.75 13.15
C GLU A 42 10.97 -9.82 11.62
N ALA A 43 9.89 -9.27 11.06
CA ALA A 43 9.64 -9.14 9.62
C ALA A 43 10.35 -7.89 9.07
N TYR A 44 11.67 -7.80 9.22
CA TYR A 44 12.46 -6.57 8.96
C TYR A 44 12.27 -5.98 7.56
N THR A 45 12.12 -6.82 6.54
CA THR A 45 11.85 -6.33 5.17
C THR A 45 10.53 -5.54 5.11
N GLY A 46 9.48 -6.06 5.74
CA GLY A 46 8.18 -5.36 5.86
C GLY A 46 8.31 -4.04 6.61
N ALA A 47 9.02 -4.05 7.76
CA ALA A 47 9.22 -2.86 8.58
C ALA A 47 9.92 -1.72 7.82
N VAL A 48 11.04 -2.02 7.15
CA VAL A 48 11.78 -1.02 6.39
C VAL A 48 10.98 -0.51 5.20
N LEU A 49 10.31 -1.39 4.45
CA LEU A 49 9.45 -1.00 3.33
C LEU A 49 8.23 -0.19 3.81
N GLY A 50 7.70 -0.48 5.00
CA GLY A 50 6.65 0.29 5.65
C GLY A 50 7.06 1.75 5.86
N ILE A 51 8.26 2.02 6.37
CA ILE A 51 8.80 3.37 6.57
C ILE A 51 8.97 4.09 5.22
N VAL A 52 9.57 3.43 4.22
CA VAL A 52 9.76 4.01 2.87
C VAL A 52 8.41 4.36 2.24
N THR A 53 7.42 3.49 2.36
CA THR A 53 6.08 3.72 1.80
C THR A 53 5.29 4.78 2.57
N MET A 54 5.54 4.96 3.86
CA MET A 54 5.01 6.07 4.66
C MET A 54 5.54 7.41 4.13
N ILE A 55 6.85 7.56 3.99
CA ILE A 55 7.49 8.78 3.48
C ILE A 55 6.99 9.10 2.07
N ARG A 56 6.92 8.10 1.19
CA ARG A 56 6.34 8.22 -0.15
C ARG A 56 4.91 8.77 -0.10
N SER A 57 4.06 8.22 0.78
CA SER A 57 2.65 8.64 0.87
C SER A 57 2.52 10.11 1.28
N ILE A 58 3.35 10.57 2.22
CA ILE A 58 3.40 11.97 2.66
C ILE A 58 3.80 12.89 1.48
N ILE A 59 4.80 12.50 0.68
CA ILE A 59 5.23 13.29 -0.48
C ILE A 59 4.12 13.31 -1.54
N PHE A 60 3.45 12.18 -1.78
CA PHE A 60 2.41 12.07 -2.79
C PHE A 60 1.09 12.79 -2.43
N ILE A 61 0.84 13.08 -1.15
CA ILE A 61 -0.25 13.97 -0.70
C ILE A 61 -0.08 15.36 -1.32
N ASN A 62 1.15 15.86 -1.37
CA ASN A 62 1.48 17.20 -1.85
C ASN A 62 1.79 17.26 -3.37
N LYS A 63 1.32 16.28 -4.15
CA LYS A 63 1.58 16.20 -5.60
C LYS A 63 1.35 17.50 -6.37
N SER A 64 0.31 18.26 -6.01
CA SER A 64 -0.05 19.51 -6.68
C SER A 64 1.01 20.62 -6.55
N LYS A 65 1.93 20.50 -5.57
CA LYS A 65 3.00 21.47 -5.33
C LYS A 65 4.25 21.20 -6.19
N PHE A 66 4.35 20.03 -6.83
CA PHE A 66 5.54 19.61 -7.55
C PHE A 66 5.33 19.65 -9.07
N SER A 67 6.38 20.03 -9.83
CA SER A 67 6.38 19.93 -11.27
C SER A 67 6.33 18.45 -11.72
N LYS A 68 5.81 18.19 -12.94
CA LYS A 68 5.73 16.82 -13.47
C LYS A 68 7.09 16.13 -13.51
N LYS A 69 8.17 16.87 -13.84
CA LYS A 69 9.54 16.34 -13.88
C LYS A 69 10.03 15.93 -12.50
N LEU A 70 9.83 16.78 -11.48
CA LEU A 70 10.25 16.51 -10.10
C LEU A 70 9.50 15.29 -9.51
N TYR A 71 8.21 15.19 -9.85
CA TYR A 71 7.40 14.05 -9.39
C TYR A 71 7.83 12.72 -10.02
N LEU A 72 8.30 12.73 -11.28
CA LEU A 72 8.90 11.55 -11.91
C LEU A 72 10.23 11.16 -11.25
N ILE A 73 11.06 12.14 -10.89
CA ILE A 73 12.31 11.90 -10.15
C ILE A 73 12.01 11.22 -8.81
N PHE A 74 11.02 11.70 -8.06
CA PHE A 74 10.61 11.05 -6.81
C PHE A 74 10.13 9.61 -7.02
N LEU A 75 9.38 9.33 -8.10
CA LEU A 75 8.99 7.96 -8.44
C LEU A 75 10.20 7.04 -8.58
N ILE A 76 11.20 7.47 -9.37
CA ILE A 76 12.42 6.69 -9.62
C ILE A 76 13.21 6.50 -8.31
N ILE A 77 13.38 7.56 -7.52
CA ILE A 77 14.07 7.50 -6.23
C ILE A 77 13.40 6.47 -5.30
N PHE A 78 12.06 6.50 -5.19
CA PHE A 78 11.36 5.54 -4.33
C PHE A 78 11.44 4.11 -4.84
N GLN A 79 11.41 3.88 -6.16
CA GLN A 79 11.58 2.54 -6.72
C GLN A 79 12.99 2.01 -6.47
N CYS A 80 14.02 2.84 -6.68
CA CYS A 80 15.40 2.48 -6.34
C CYS A 80 15.57 2.23 -4.83
N ALA A 81 15.01 3.08 -3.97
CA ALA A 81 15.06 2.90 -2.53
C ALA A 81 14.42 1.58 -2.08
N ILE A 82 13.26 1.21 -2.64
CA ILE A 82 12.59 -0.08 -2.34
C ILE A 82 13.52 -1.25 -2.68
N LEU A 83 14.20 -1.23 -3.83
CA LEU A 83 15.12 -2.29 -4.24
C LEU A 83 16.37 -2.36 -3.36
N VAL A 84 16.97 -1.21 -3.06
CA VAL A 84 18.15 -1.12 -2.18
C VAL A 84 17.82 -1.62 -0.78
N PHE A 85 16.72 -1.16 -0.19
CA PHE A 85 16.32 -1.60 1.14
C PHE A 85 15.90 -3.07 1.18
N CYS A 86 15.28 -3.60 0.11
CA CYS A 86 15.03 -5.03 -0.01
C CYS A 86 16.35 -5.84 0.02
N TYR A 87 17.38 -5.35 -0.67
CA TYR A 87 18.69 -6.02 -0.69
C TYR A 87 19.33 -6.07 0.72
N PHE A 88 19.29 -4.97 1.47
CA PHE A 88 19.86 -4.90 2.83
C PHE A 88 19.02 -5.66 3.87
N SER A 89 17.70 -5.74 3.71
CA SER A 89 16.80 -6.45 4.63
C SER A 89 16.42 -7.86 4.14
N TRP A 90 17.23 -8.45 3.29
CA TRP A 90 16.94 -9.73 2.66
C TRP A 90 16.83 -10.87 3.68
N ALA A 91 15.64 -11.45 3.82
CA ALA A 91 15.34 -12.61 4.67
C ALA A 91 14.89 -13.83 3.84
N GLY A 92 15.42 -13.96 2.62
CA GLY A 92 15.07 -15.04 1.70
C GLY A 92 13.97 -14.65 0.69
N TRP A 93 13.47 -15.63 -0.04
CA TRP A 93 12.50 -15.42 -1.12
C TRP A 93 11.20 -14.74 -0.71
N ILE A 94 10.82 -14.88 0.56
CA ILE A 94 9.62 -14.26 1.12
C ILE A 94 9.70 -12.71 1.07
N SER A 95 10.90 -12.13 1.14
CA SER A 95 11.14 -10.68 1.04
C SER A 95 10.78 -10.10 -0.34
N LEU A 96 10.66 -10.93 -1.37
CA LEU A 96 10.20 -10.49 -2.69
C LEU A 96 8.74 -10.08 -2.69
N LEU A 97 7.90 -10.73 -1.87
CA LEU A 97 6.46 -10.46 -1.86
C LEU A 97 6.14 -9.00 -1.48
N PRO A 98 6.59 -8.47 -0.32
CA PRO A 98 6.34 -7.08 0.04
C PRO A 98 7.08 -6.10 -0.89
N THR A 99 8.22 -6.49 -1.46
CA THR A 99 8.98 -5.66 -2.39
C THR A 99 8.20 -5.45 -3.69
N ILE A 100 7.75 -6.52 -4.33
CA ILE A 100 6.95 -6.46 -5.57
C ILE A 100 5.64 -5.69 -5.32
N ALA A 101 4.96 -5.96 -4.20
CA ALA A 101 3.76 -5.23 -3.83
C ALA A 101 4.01 -3.73 -3.70
N SER A 102 5.11 -3.34 -3.05
CA SER A 102 5.49 -1.94 -2.85
C SER A 102 5.87 -1.24 -4.16
N LEU A 103 6.54 -1.93 -5.09
CA LEU A 103 6.87 -1.42 -6.42
C LEU A 103 5.61 -1.16 -7.24
N ILE A 104 4.71 -2.15 -7.34
CA ILE A 104 3.42 -2.03 -8.05
C ILE A 104 2.62 -0.86 -7.47
N ARG A 105 2.49 -0.81 -6.14
CA ARG A 105 1.74 0.24 -5.46
C ARG A 105 2.34 1.63 -5.69
N THR A 106 3.67 1.76 -5.65
CA THR A 106 4.37 3.01 -5.93
C THR A 106 4.09 3.49 -7.36
N HIS A 107 4.16 2.60 -8.33
CA HIS A 107 3.88 2.92 -9.73
C HIS A 107 2.41 3.32 -9.94
N CYS A 108 1.46 2.58 -9.36
CA CYS A 108 0.04 2.88 -9.50
C CYS A 108 -0.38 4.17 -8.77
N LEU A 109 0.20 4.48 -7.62
CA LEU A 109 -0.04 5.74 -6.91
C LEU A 109 0.48 6.97 -7.67
N TRP A 110 1.49 6.80 -8.52
CA TRP A 110 1.95 7.86 -9.41
C TRP A 110 0.86 8.26 -10.41
N GLN A 111 0.03 7.32 -10.83
CA GLN A 111 -1.13 7.61 -11.66
C GLN A 111 -2.22 8.29 -10.84
N THR A 112 -2.97 9.23 -11.46
CA THR A 112 -4.00 10.01 -10.76
C THR A 112 -5.36 9.31 -10.66
N LYS A 113 -5.59 8.32 -11.52
CA LYS A 113 -6.88 7.64 -11.62
C LYS A 113 -7.06 6.64 -10.47
N MET A 114 -8.16 6.74 -9.74
CA MET A 114 -8.48 5.87 -8.60
C MET A 114 -8.57 4.37 -8.97
N LYS A 115 -8.91 4.05 -10.23
CA LYS A 115 -8.91 2.67 -10.74
C LYS A 115 -7.56 1.98 -10.55
N TRP A 116 -6.45 2.68 -10.85
CA TRP A 116 -5.10 2.12 -10.66
C TRP A 116 -4.72 1.94 -9.19
N VAL A 117 -5.18 2.85 -8.31
CA VAL A 117 -4.97 2.73 -6.87
C VAL A 117 -5.68 1.47 -6.33
N ARG A 118 -6.90 1.21 -6.78
CA ARG A 118 -7.67 0.01 -6.38
C ARG A 118 -7.06 -1.28 -6.95
N LEU A 119 -6.63 -1.25 -8.22
CA LEU A 119 -5.96 -2.40 -8.84
C LEU A 119 -4.66 -2.75 -8.11
N SER A 120 -3.85 -1.74 -7.73
CA SER A 120 -2.67 -1.95 -6.89
C SER A 120 -3.02 -2.45 -5.49
N GLY A 121 -4.19 -2.09 -4.96
CA GLY A 121 -4.73 -2.61 -3.71
C GLY A 121 -4.98 -4.11 -3.77
N ILE A 122 -5.55 -4.61 -4.89
CA ILE A 122 -5.74 -6.05 -5.12
C ILE A 122 -4.40 -6.78 -5.16
N ALA A 123 -3.45 -6.28 -5.96
CA ALA A 123 -2.12 -6.89 -6.05
C ALA A 123 -1.40 -6.89 -4.68
N ALA A 124 -1.48 -5.78 -3.95
CA ALA A 124 -0.93 -5.67 -2.60
C ALA A 124 -1.60 -6.65 -1.63
N ALA A 125 -2.93 -6.80 -1.69
CA ALA A 125 -3.67 -7.69 -0.82
C ALA A 125 -3.22 -9.16 -0.98
N ILE A 126 -2.98 -9.60 -2.21
CA ILE A 126 -2.50 -10.95 -2.49
C ILE A 126 -1.06 -11.13 -1.97
N LEU A 127 -0.16 -10.21 -2.32
CA LEU A 127 1.26 -10.35 -2.02
C LEU A 127 1.57 -10.15 -0.53
N PHE A 128 1.03 -9.11 0.10
CA PHE A 128 1.17 -8.93 1.54
C PHE A 128 0.38 -9.98 2.34
N GLY A 129 -0.79 -10.40 1.85
CA GLY A 129 -1.54 -11.50 2.46
C GLY A 129 -0.70 -12.77 2.55
N ALA A 130 -0.06 -13.18 1.44
CA ALA A 130 0.85 -14.33 1.42
C ALA A 130 2.07 -14.13 2.35
N TYR A 131 2.63 -12.92 2.38
CA TYR A 131 3.73 -12.57 3.28
C TYR A 131 3.35 -12.75 4.76
N TYR A 132 2.18 -12.24 5.17
CA TYR A 132 1.73 -12.34 6.56
C TYR A 132 1.24 -13.75 6.95
N VAL A 133 0.82 -14.58 5.99
CA VAL A 133 0.58 -16.02 6.23
C VAL A 133 1.88 -16.71 6.65
N TYR A 134 2.99 -16.42 6.00
CA TYR A 134 4.31 -16.97 6.36
C TYR A 134 4.71 -16.59 7.80
N TYR A 135 4.49 -15.32 8.21
CA TYR A 135 4.75 -14.85 9.57
C TYR A 135 3.65 -15.21 10.57
N ARG A 136 2.64 -16.01 10.18
CA ARG A 136 1.50 -16.42 11.01
C ARG A 136 0.74 -15.26 11.66
N SER A 137 0.73 -14.12 11.02
CA SER A 137 0.05 -12.91 11.47
C SER A 137 -1.40 -12.86 10.96
N TRP A 138 -2.27 -13.65 11.56
CA TRP A 138 -3.66 -13.82 11.11
C TRP A 138 -4.48 -12.53 11.08
N PHE A 139 -4.24 -11.60 11.99
CA PHE A 139 -4.91 -10.30 11.97
C PHE A 139 -4.58 -9.50 10.72
N MET A 140 -3.31 -9.49 10.32
CA MET A 140 -2.90 -8.81 9.09
C MET A 140 -3.46 -9.50 7.85
N VAL A 141 -3.47 -10.84 7.84
CA VAL A 141 -4.10 -11.62 6.76
C VAL A 141 -5.57 -11.25 6.61
N MET A 142 -6.35 -11.20 7.70
CA MET A 142 -7.74 -10.77 7.66
C MET A 142 -7.89 -9.34 7.10
N GLY A 143 -7.01 -8.44 7.48
CA GLY A 143 -6.99 -7.06 6.96
C GLY A 143 -6.80 -7.02 5.45
N TYR A 144 -5.86 -7.80 4.92
CA TYR A 144 -5.60 -7.87 3.49
C TYR A 144 -6.71 -8.60 2.70
N VAL A 145 -7.36 -9.61 3.29
CA VAL A 145 -8.55 -10.24 2.70
C VAL A 145 -9.70 -9.23 2.57
N LEU A 146 -9.97 -8.45 3.61
CA LEU A 146 -10.98 -7.39 3.56
C LEU A 146 -10.61 -6.30 2.55
N LEU A 147 -9.34 -5.90 2.48
CA LEU A 147 -8.85 -4.98 1.46
C LEU A 147 -9.13 -5.48 0.04
N PHE A 148 -8.86 -6.76 -0.21
CA PHE A 148 -9.14 -7.41 -1.50
C PHE A 148 -10.63 -7.30 -1.86
N ILE A 149 -11.51 -7.66 -0.93
CA ILE A 149 -12.97 -7.61 -1.13
C ILE A 149 -13.43 -6.17 -1.41
N ILE A 150 -12.98 -5.19 -0.61
CA ILE A 150 -13.34 -3.78 -0.79
C ILE A 150 -12.88 -3.26 -2.15
N CYS A 151 -11.66 -3.56 -2.57
CA CYS A 151 -11.13 -3.13 -3.87
C CYS A 151 -11.96 -3.69 -5.03
N ILE A 152 -12.38 -4.96 -4.96
CA ILE A 152 -13.25 -5.59 -5.97
C ILE A 152 -14.61 -4.90 -6.00
N ILE A 153 -15.28 -4.76 -4.86
CA ILE A 153 -16.60 -4.13 -4.77
C ILE A 153 -16.58 -2.71 -5.36
N GLU A 154 -15.56 -1.95 -5.02
CA GLU A 154 -15.43 -0.57 -5.48
C GLU A 154 -15.10 -0.46 -6.99
N ILE A 155 -14.38 -1.45 -7.57
CA ILE A 155 -14.16 -1.50 -9.02
C ILE A 155 -15.48 -1.82 -9.73
N LEU A 156 -16.19 -2.86 -9.28
CA LEU A 156 -17.47 -3.26 -9.87
C LEU A 156 -18.51 -2.14 -9.80
N LYS A 157 -18.62 -1.45 -8.65
CA LYS A 157 -19.56 -0.35 -8.47
C LYS A 157 -19.30 0.84 -9.40
N ASN A 158 -18.03 1.15 -9.69
CA ASN A 158 -17.69 2.24 -10.59
C ASN A 158 -17.87 1.85 -12.07
N ASP A 159 -17.65 0.61 -12.44
CA ASP A 159 -17.88 0.13 -13.81
C ASP A 159 -19.40 0.12 -14.13
N VAL A 160 -20.26 -0.22 -13.17
CA VAL A 160 -21.73 -0.10 -13.32
C VAL A 160 -22.14 1.35 -13.52
N LYS A 161 -21.64 2.28 -12.69
CA LYS A 161 -22.00 3.69 -12.80
C LYS A 161 -21.57 4.33 -14.13
N ASN A 162 -20.39 3.99 -14.64
CA ASN A 162 -19.92 4.49 -15.93
C ASN A 162 -20.75 3.95 -17.11
N ASN A 163 -21.30 2.74 -17.00
CA ASN A 163 -22.19 2.17 -18.01
C ASN A 163 -23.60 2.80 -18.00
N ASP A 164 -24.06 3.25 -16.84
CA ASP A 164 -25.35 3.93 -16.73
C ASP A 164 -25.30 5.40 -17.25
N GLU A 165 -24.15 6.06 -17.11
CA GLU A 165 -23.92 7.41 -17.65
C GLU A 165 -23.62 7.40 -19.18
N ALA A 166 -23.35 6.25 -19.77
CA ALA A 166 -23.08 6.07 -21.20
C ALA A 166 -24.32 5.64 -22.02
N LYS A 167 -25.45 5.41 -21.36
CA LYS A 167 -26.78 5.17 -21.97
C LYS A 167 -27.65 6.41 -21.91
#